data_48dd1213d48203dbf46fc2c3e2092438
#
_entry.id   48dd1213d48203dbf46fc2c3e2092438
#
_cell.length_a   1.000
_cell.length_b   1.000
_cell.length_c   1.000
_cell.angle_alpha   90.00
_cell.angle_beta   90.00
_cell.angle_gamma   90.00
#
_symmetry.space_group_name_H-M   'P 1'
#
loop_
_entity.id
_entity.type
_entity.pdbx_description
1 polymer ?
#
loop_
_entity_poly.entity_id
_entity_poly.type
_entity_poly.pdbx_seq_one_letter_code
_entity_poly.pdbx_strand_id
1 'polypeptide(L)'
;MEFAFSTNAFKKYTLVETINVLSEIGYGGIEILCDVPHAYPKTQSESDIREIKQLLTKLNISVSNLNAFTLFAIGDTYHPSWTEIDLNYRKLRIDHTIDCIKLASKLGAKNISTEPGGPPMNNELSKNESLKVFEHGINQVLRTAEETNVTVLVEPEPGLLIENSEQFVDFIKNFETELIGLNLDIGHFFCVGEDPSQVIHKLSKYIHHVHLEDISADRRHNHLILGEGAIDIGSALRSLKDIGYDGFITVELYPYQDCPVYAAKQAMKFIKSLDYV
;
A
#
# COMPACT_ATOMS: atom_id res chain seq x y z
N MET A 1 -6.05 -1.66 -16.70
CA MET A 1 -6.15 -1.23 -15.27
C MET A 1 -7.39 -1.86 -14.67
N GLU A 2 -7.29 -2.40 -13.47
CA GLU A 2 -8.41 -2.96 -12.71
C GLU A 2 -8.51 -2.26 -11.35
N PHE A 3 -9.73 -2.19 -10.79
CA PHE A 3 -9.91 -1.54 -9.49
C PHE A 3 -9.99 -2.57 -8.37
N ALA A 4 -9.27 -2.26 -7.29
CA ALA A 4 -9.26 -2.99 -6.03
C ALA A 4 -9.70 -2.08 -4.87
N PHE A 5 -9.88 -2.65 -3.69
CA PHE A 5 -10.17 -1.92 -2.47
C PHE A 5 -9.32 -2.46 -1.32
N SER A 6 -8.77 -1.56 -0.48
CA SER A 6 -7.95 -1.94 0.66
C SER A 6 -8.82 -2.40 1.85
N THR A 7 -8.44 -3.53 2.43
CA THR A 7 -9.14 -4.07 3.60
C THR A 7 -8.89 -3.28 4.87
N ASN A 8 -7.97 -2.32 4.87
CA ASN A 8 -7.67 -1.51 6.04
C ASN A 8 -8.84 -0.64 6.52
N ALA A 9 -9.84 -0.38 5.66
CA ALA A 9 -11.11 0.21 6.06
C ALA A 9 -12.06 -0.78 6.76
N PHE A 10 -11.87 -2.09 6.59
CA PHE A 10 -12.77 -3.15 7.05
C PHE A 10 -12.33 -3.79 8.38
N LYS A 11 -11.64 -3.09 9.25
CA LYS A 11 -11.10 -3.65 10.51
C LYS A 11 -12.14 -4.25 11.47
N LYS A 12 -13.43 -3.98 11.26
CA LYS A 12 -14.55 -4.57 12.02
C LYS A 12 -15.16 -5.81 11.38
N TYR A 13 -14.63 -6.24 10.24
CA TYR A 13 -15.05 -7.41 9.46
C TYR A 13 -13.92 -8.44 9.45
N THR A 14 -14.27 -9.70 9.31
CA THR A 14 -13.28 -10.74 8.95
C THR A 14 -12.82 -10.54 7.51
N LEU A 15 -11.65 -11.08 7.17
CA LEU A 15 -11.16 -11.03 5.78
C LEU A 15 -12.13 -11.73 4.82
N VAL A 16 -12.73 -12.86 5.22
CA VAL A 16 -13.72 -13.60 4.42
C VAL A 16 -14.98 -12.76 4.14
N GLU A 17 -15.51 -12.09 5.17
CA GLU A 17 -16.65 -11.16 4.99
C GLU A 17 -16.28 -10.01 4.06
N THR A 18 -15.09 -9.43 4.23
CA THR A 18 -14.60 -8.33 3.40
C THR A 18 -14.49 -8.73 1.92
N ILE A 19 -13.90 -9.89 1.63
CA ILE A 19 -13.79 -10.43 0.26
C ILE A 19 -15.17 -10.57 -0.38
N ASN A 20 -16.15 -11.15 0.33
CA ASN A 20 -17.51 -11.32 -0.20
C ASN A 20 -18.17 -9.96 -0.50
N VAL A 21 -18.09 -9.01 0.44
CA VAL A 21 -18.68 -7.67 0.28
C VAL A 21 -18.05 -6.94 -0.93
N LEU A 22 -16.75 -6.96 -1.07
CA LEU A 22 -16.06 -6.27 -2.18
C LEU A 22 -16.38 -6.91 -3.54
N SER A 23 -16.51 -8.25 -3.58
CA SER A 23 -16.98 -8.98 -4.75
C SER A 23 -18.40 -8.55 -5.17
N GLU A 24 -19.33 -8.47 -4.22
CA GLU A 24 -20.72 -8.06 -4.48
C GLU A 24 -20.80 -6.60 -4.97
N ILE A 25 -19.91 -5.72 -4.55
CA ILE A 25 -19.82 -4.33 -5.02
C ILE A 25 -19.28 -4.27 -6.46
N GLY A 26 -18.46 -5.24 -6.87
CA GLY A 26 -17.90 -5.37 -8.20
C GLY A 26 -16.45 -4.95 -8.33
N TYR A 27 -15.66 -5.02 -7.24
CA TYR A 27 -14.20 -4.89 -7.32
C TYR A 27 -13.57 -6.15 -7.91
N GLY A 28 -12.62 -6.00 -8.83
CA GLY A 28 -11.86 -7.11 -9.43
C GLY A 28 -10.67 -7.53 -8.58
N GLY A 29 -10.25 -6.67 -7.64
CA GLY A 29 -9.11 -6.93 -6.77
C GLY A 29 -9.35 -6.53 -5.31
N ILE A 30 -8.47 -7.02 -4.45
CA ILE A 30 -8.44 -6.71 -3.02
C ILE A 30 -7.01 -6.50 -2.57
N GLU A 31 -6.74 -5.41 -1.86
CA GLU A 31 -5.52 -5.26 -1.10
C GLU A 31 -5.75 -5.78 0.33
N ILE A 32 -4.86 -6.66 0.78
CA ILE A 32 -5.01 -7.31 2.07
C ILE A 32 -4.08 -6.66 3.10
N LEU A 33 -4.64 -6.19 4.21
CA LEU A 33 -3.88 -5.74 5.38
C LEU A 33 -3.14 -6.93 6.00
N CYS A 34 -1.81 -6.90 5.98
CA CYS A 34 -0.94 -7.92 6.57
C CYS A 34 -0.75 -7.75 8.09
N ASP A 35 -1.80 -7.39 8.77
CA ASP A 35 -1.83 -7.17 10.21
C ASP A 35 -3.17 -7.63 10.78
N VAL A 36 -3.35 -7.51 12.08
CA VAL A 36 -4.65 -7.73 12.73
C VAL A 36 -5.66 -6.67 12.26
N PRO A 37 -6.92 -7.03 12.05
CA PRO A 37 -7.54 -8.35 12.29
C PRO A 37 -7.50 -9.30 11.08
N HIS A 38 -6.87 -8.95 9.95
CA HIS A 38 -7.04 -9.68 8.69
C HIS A 38 -5.99 -10.79 8.49
N ALA A 39 -4.77 -10.44 8.07
CA ALA A 39 -3.79 -11.42 7.63
C ALA A 39 -2.41 -11.23 8.29
N TYR A 40 -2.40 -11.08 9.62
CA TYR A 40 -1.13 -11.05 10.35
C TYR A 40 -0.37 -12.36 10.14
N PRO A 41 0.81 -12.37 9.50
CA PRO A 41 1.42 -13.60 8.99
C PRO A 41 1.67 -14.68 10.05
N LYS A 42 2.01 -14.27 11.28
CA LYS A 42 2.29 -15.22 12.38
C LYS A 42 1.07 -15.96 12.91
N THR A 43 -0.13 -15.52 12.58
CA THR A 43 -1.39 -16.17 12.99
C THR A 43 -2.06 -16.92 11.85
N GLN A 44 -1.57 -16.77 10.61
CA GLN A 44 -2.15 -17.46 9.45
C GLN A 44 -1.65 -18.90 9.36
N SER A 45 -2.57 -19.84 9.49
CA SER A 45 -2.29 -21.25 9.22
C SER A 45 -2.34 -21.57 7.72
N GLU A 46 -1.73 -22.70 7.31
CA GLU A 46 -1.83 -23.16 5.92
C GLU A 46 -3.28 -23.48 5.50
N SER A 47 -4.18 -23.80 6.45
CA SER A 47 -5.60 -23.97 6.17
C SER A 47 -6.28 -22.64 5.88
N ASP A 48 -5.99 -21.59 6.65
CA ASP A 48 -6.56 -20.25 6.43
C ASP A 48 -6.14 -19.70 5.07
N ILE A 49 -4.86 -19.83 4.73
CA ILE A 49 -4.34 -19.42 3.41
C ILE A 49 -5.04 -20.16 2.27
N ARG A 50 -5.25 -21.47 2.40
CA ARG A 50 -5.99 -22.26 1.39
C ARG A 50 -7.45 -21.83 1.27
N GLU A 51 -8.13 -21.57 2.38
CA GLU A 51 -9.51 -21.08 2.39
C GLU A 51 -9.64 -19.74 1.69
N ILE A 52 -8.76 -18.77 2.03
CA ILE A 52 -8.70 -17.46 1.36
C ILE A 52 -8.49 -17.64 -0.15
N LYS A 53 -7.52 -18.44 -0.57
CA LYS A 53 -7.24 -18.69 -2.01
C LYS A 53 -8.44 -19.31 -2.73
N GLN A 54 -9.10 -20.27 -2.12
CA GLN A 54 -10.29 -20.89 -2.71
C GLN A 54 -11.43 -19.88 -2.87
N LEU A 55 -11.65 -19.03 -1.87
CA LEU A 55 -12.65 -17.98 -1.92
C LEU A 55 -12.34 -16.95 -3.02
N LEU A 56 -11.13 -16.45 -3.07
CA LEU A 56 -10.67 -15.51 -4.10
C LEU A 56 -10.86 -16.09 -5.52
N THR A 57 -10.46 -17.34 -5.72
CA THR A 57 -10.64 -18.05 -7.00
C THR A 57 -12.12 -18.21 -7.35
N LYS A 58 -12.95 -18.64 -6.39
CA LYS A 58 -14.40 -18.81 -6.58
C LYS A 58 -15.10 -17.52 -6.98
N LEU A 59 -14.67 -16.39 -6.43
CA LEU A 59 -15.28 -15.09 -6.67
C LEU A 59 -14.60 -14.32 -7.83
N ASN A 60 -13.55 -14.89 -8.44
CA ASN A 60 -12.74 -14.27 -9.49
C ASN A 60 -12.19 -12.91 -9.05
N ILE A 61 -11.65 -12.84 -7.82
CA ILE A 61 -10.98 -11.67 -7.26
C ILE A 61 -9.48 -11.94 -7.17
N SER A 62 -8.67 -10.98 -7.61
CA SER A 62 -7.22 -11.03 -7.49
C SER A 62 -6.73 -10.32 -6.22
N VAL A 63 -5.61 -10.76 -5.67
CA VAL A 63 -4.90 -9.96 -4.65
C VAL A 63 -4.08 -8.90 -5.37
N SER A 64 -4.45 -7.63 -5.21
CA SER A 64 -3.79 -6.49 -5.86
C SER A 64 -2.44 -6.18 -5.21
N ASN A 65 -2.39 -6.24 -3.89
CA ASN A 65 -1.23 -5.95 -3.06
C ASN A 65 -1.42 -6.54 -1.66
N LEU A 66 -0.33 -6.74 -0.90
CA LEU A 66 -0.38 -6.90 0.54
C LEU A 66 0.15 -5.62 1.21
N ASN A 67 -0.70 -4.92 1.96
CA ASN A 67 -0.26 -3.78 2.76
C ASN A 67 0.44 -4.29 4.04
N ALA A 68 1.76 -4.13 4.08
CA ALA A 68 2.64 -4.69 5.12
C ALA A 68 3.18 -3.62 6.08
N PHE A 69 2.62 -2.41 6.06
CA PHE A 69 3.16 -1.32 6.85
C PHE A 69 2.73 -1.35 8.32
N THR A 70 1.42 -1.35 8.62
CA THR A 70 0.96 -1.33 10.02
C THR A 70 1.37 -2.59 10.76
N LEU A 71 1.56 -2.49 12.09
CA LEU A 71 1.94 -3.62 12.93
C LEU A 71 1.27 -3.56 14.31
N PHE A 72 -0.05 -3.36 14.31
CA PHE A 72 -0.88 -3.31 15.53
C PHE A 72 -0.83 -4.59 16.37
N ALA A 73 -0.47 -5.72 15.75
CA ALA A 73 -0.25 -6.98 16.46
C ALA A 73 0.87 -6.89 17.51
N ILE A 74 1.79 -5.92 17.39
CA ILE A 74 2.97 -5.77 18.25
C ILE A 74 3.05 -4.35 18.83
N GLY A 75 2.78 -3.33 18.02
CA GLY A 75 2.95 -1.92 18.38
C GLY A 75 1.79 -1.04 17.91
N ASP A 76 2.06 -0.12 17.02
CA ASP A 76 1.07 0.82 16.48
C ASP A 76 1.20 0.98 14.95
N THR A 77 0.65 2.06 14.37
CA THR A 77 0.73 2.34 12.93
C THR A 77 2.18 2.42 12.45
N TYR A 78 3.04 3.09 13.19
CA TYR A 78 4.41 3.42 12.78
C TYR A 78 5.47 2.56 13.44
N HIS A 79 5.21 1.98 14.62
CA HIS A 79 6.19 1.26 15.43
C HIS A 79 5.81 -0.21 15.66
N PRO A 80 6.78 -1.13 15.58
CA PRO A 80 8.21 -0.91 15.28
C PRO A 80 8.42 -0.35 13.89
N SER A 81 9.28 0.68 13.79
CA SER A 81 9.67 1.35 12.55
C SER A 81 10.89 0.68 11.91
N TRP A 82 11.15 0.99 10.64
CA TRP A 82 12.41 0.65 9.96
C TRP A 82 13.63 1.32 10.59
N THR A 83 13.45 2.44 11.25
CA THR A 83 14.50 3.31 11.78
C THR A 83 14.63 3.28 13.30
N GLU A 84 14.04 2.25 13.95
CA GLU A 84 14.22 2.06 15.38
C GLU A 84 15.70 1.97 15.76
N ILE A 85 16.08 2.62 16.86
CA ILE A 85 17.45 2.58 17.39
C ILE A 85 17.71 1.24 18.04
N ASP A 86 16.76 0.73 18.82
CA ASP A 86 16.82 -0.63 19.36
C ASP A 86 16.79 -1.65 18.20
N LEU A 87 17.91 -2.34 18.02
CA LEU A 87 18.09 -3.33 16.95
C LEU A 87 17.09 -4.49 17.04
N ASN A 88 16.71 -4.90 18.26
CA ASN A 88 15.74 -5.99 18.45
C ASN A 88 14.33 -5.53 18.06
N TYR A 89 13.97 -4.30 18.42
CA TYR A 89 12.67 -3.74 18.06
C TYR A 89 12.57 -3.49 16.55
N ARG A 90 13.62 -2.92 15.94
CA ARG A 90 13.72 -2.78 14.48
C ARG A 90 13.67 -4.14 13.74
N LYS A 91 14.29 -5.18 14.33
CA LYS A 91 14.24 -6.52 13.76
C LYS A 91 12.81 -7.06 13.63
N LEU A 92 11.89 -6.68 14.52
CA LEU A 92 10.48 -7.07 14.41
C LEU A 92 9.83 -6.52 13.12
N ARG A 93 10.18 -5.29 12.70
CA ARG A 93 9.74 -4.72 11.42
C ARG A 93 10.28 -5.51 10.24
N ILE A 94 11.57 -5.81 10.24
CA ILE A 94 12.24 -6.58 9.18
C ILE A 94 11.63 -7.98 9.07
N ASP A 95 11.51 -8.68 10.19
CA ASP A 95 10.93 -10.03 10.25
C ASP A 95 9.48 -10.05 9.77
N HIS A 96 8.67 -9.06 10.19
CA HIS A 96 7.30 -8.92 9.73
C HIS A 96 7.22 -8.74 8.21
N THR A 97 8.05 -7.87 7.64
CA THR A 97 8.07 -7.65 6.19
C THR A 97 8.49 -8.91 5.44
N ILE A 98 9.49 -9.66 5.94
CA ILE A 98 9.87 -10.97 5.40
C ILE A 98 8.70 -11.95 5.42
N ASP A 99 7.97 -12.00 6.53
CA ASP A 99 6.83 -12.89 6.67
C ASP A 99 5.66 -12.47 5.74
N CYS A 100 5.46 -11.16 5.52
CA CYS A 100 4.50 -10.64 4.55
C CYS A 100 4.88 -10.99 3.10
N ILE A 101 6.15 -10.91 2.71
CA ILE A 101 6.65 -11.35 1.40
C ILE A 101 6.32 -12.83 1.16
N LYS A 102 6.58 -13.69 2.15
CA LYS A 102 6.25 -15.11 2.08
C LYS A 102 4.74 -15.36 1.97
N LEU A 103 3.94 -14.60 2.71
CA LEU A 103 2.49 -14.68 2.63
C LEU A 103 1.96 -14.23 1.27
N ALA A 104 2.52 -13.14 0.71
CA ALA A 104 2.20 -12.65 -0.63
C ALA A 104 2.41 -13.73 -1.69
N SER A 105 3.56 -14.38 -1.69
CA SER A 105 3.86 -15.52 -2.58
C SER A 105 2.84 -16.64 -2.43
N LYS A 106 2.44 -17.01 -1.20
CA LYS A 106 1.44 -18.06 -0.96
C LYS A 106 0.06 -17.66 -1.47
N LEU A 107 -0.34 -16.40 -1.32
CA LEU A 107 -1.63 -15.89 -1.78
C LEU A 107 -1.66 -15.56 -3.28
N GLY A 108 -0.50 -15.53 -3.94
CA GLY A 108 -0.37 -15.21 -5.36
C GLY A 108 -0.34 -13.71 -5.65
N ALA A 109 -0.08 -12.87 -4.65
CA ALA A 109 0.18 -11.46 -4.85
C ALA A 109 1.59 -11.25 -5.43
N LYS A 110 1.72 -10.27 -6.32
CA LYS A 110 3.01 -9.95 -6.97
C LYS A 110 3.88 -9.00 -6.15
N ASN A 111 3.28 -8.27 -5.23
CA ASN A 111 3.94 -7.23 -4.45
C ASN A 111 3.38 -7.11 -3.03
N ILE A 112 4.19 -6.50 -2.19
CA ILE A 112 3.81 -5.94 -0.90
C ILE A 112 4.15 -4.45 -0.87
N SER A 113 3.43 -3.64 -0.09
CA SER A 113 3.80 -2.24 0.17
C SER A 113 4.24 -2.03 1.61
N THR A 114 5.16 -1.09 1.80
CA THR A 114 5.61 -0.58 3.10
C THR A 114 5.93 0.89 3.00
N GLU A 115 5.73 1.63 4.06
CA GLU A 115 6.13 3.03 4.15
C GLU A 115 7.59 3.17 4.64
N PRO A 116 8.25 4.32 4.41
CA PRO A 116 9.68 4.50 4.64
C PRO A 116 10.09 4.73 6.11
N GLY A 117 9.35 4.19 7.03
CA GLY A 117 9.56 4.35 8.47
C GLY A 117 8.66 5.42 9.08
N GLY A 118 8.34 5.26 10.36
CA GLY A 118 7.54 6.21 11.11
C GLY A 118 8.34 7.43 11.57
N PRO A 119 7.66 8.43 12.16
CA PRO A 119 8.32 9.52 12.83
C PRO A 119 9.31 8.98 13.88
N PRO A 120 10.51 9.52 13.99
CA PRO A 120 11.46 9.04 14.98
C PRO A 120 10.90 9.28 16.39
N MET A 121 10.88 8.23 17.22
CA MET A 121 10.48 8.37 18.64
C MET A 121 11.37 9.36 19.40
N ASN A 122 12.66 9.39 19.02
CA ASN A 122 13.66 10.31 19.55
C ASN A 122 14.45 10.83 18.35
N ASN A 123 14.72 12.12 18.27
CA ASN A 123 15.53 12.75 17.20
C ASN A 123 17.03 12.36 17.32
N GLU A 124 17.35 11.09 17.52
CA GLU A 124 18.71 10.60 17.75
C GLU A 124 19.48 10.38 16.45
N LEU A 125 18.77 10.10 15.34
CA LEU A 125 19.37 9.94 14.01
C LEU A 125 19.06 11.16 13.14
N SER A 126 20.05 11.62 12.39
CA SER A 126 19.82 12.56 11.29
C SER A 126 19.02 11.88 10.16
N LYS A 127 18.37 12.66 9.30
CA LYS A 127 17.63 12.13 8.13
C LYS A 127 18.51 11.21 7.27
N ASN A 128 19.77 11.58 7.04
CA ASN A 128 20.70 10.77 6.24
C ASN A 128 21.09 9.45 6.92
N GLU A 129 21.22 9.43 8.25
CA GLU A 129 21.46 8.19 8.99
C GLU A 129 20.23 7.29 8.95
N SER A 130 19.04 7.86 9.13
CA SER A 130 17.75 7.14 9.04
C SER A 130 17.56 6.52 7.65
N LEU A 131 17.89 7.26 6.57
CA LEU A 131 17.83 6.72 5.20
C LEU A 131 18.76 5.51 5.02
N LYS A 132 20.00 5.58 5.51
CA LYS A 132 20.93 4.43 5.45
C LYS A 132 20.44 3.22 6.25
N VAL A 133 19.83 3.47 7.41
CA VAL A 133 19.23 2.41 8.22
C VAL A 133 18.06 1.76 7.49
N PHE A 134 17.20 2.55 6.85
CA PHE A 134 16.09 2.08 6.03
C PHE A 134 16.58 1.27 4.82
N GLU A 135 17.54 1.80 4.05
CA GLU A 135 18.18 1.11 2.92
C GLU A 135 18.76 -0.25 3.34
N HIS A 136 19.44 -0.29 4.51
CA HIS A 136 19.98 -1.54 5.04
C HIS A 136 18.88 -2.54 5.38
N GLY A 137 17.78 -2.10 5.96
CA GLY A 137 16.60 -2.93 6.26
C GLY A 137 15.95 -3.48 4.99
N ILE A 138 15.75 -2.64 3.97
CA ILE A 138 15.23 -3.06 2.67
C ILE A 138 16.14 -4.11 2.02
N ASN A 139 17.46 -3.91 2.00
CA ASN A 139 18.40 -4.91 1.47
C ASN A 139 18.31 -6.27 2.15
N GLN A 140 17.93 -6.34 3.43
CA GLN A 140 17.72 -7.61 4.12
C GLN A 140 16.48 -8.34 3.61
N VAL A 141 15.37 -7.63 3.38
CA VAL A 141 14.10 -8.23 2.92
C VAL A 141 14.14 -8.58 1.44
N LEU A 142 14.92 -7.87 0.62
CA LEU A 142 15.07 -8.15 -0.81
C LEU A 142 15.58 -9.55 -1.11
N ARG A 143 16.33 -10.18 -0.22
CA ARG A 143 16.74 -11.60 -0.37
C ARG A 143 15.53 -12.53 -0.42
N THR A 144 14.54 -12.29 0.45
CA THR A 144 13.29 -13.08 0.42
C THR A 144 12.43 -12.70 -0.79
N ALA A 145 12.46 -11.46 -1.21
CA ALA A 145 11.80 -10.99 -2.44
C ALA A 145 12.35 -11.73 -3.68
N GLU A 146 13.66 -11.90 -3.79
CA GLU A 146 14.32 -12.67 -4.85
C GLU A 146 13.89 -14.16 -4.84
N GLU A 147 13.88 -14.79 -3.67
CA GLU A 147 13.49 -16.21 -3.52
C GLU A 147 12.02 -16.46 -3.89
N THR A 148 11.16 -15.48 -3.70
CA THR A 148 9.71 -15.60 -3.88
C THR A 148 9.18 -14.92 -5.13
N ASN A 149 9.99 -14.13 -5.82
CA ASN A 149 9.62 -13.27 -6.93
C ASN A 149 8.45 -12.31 -6.56
N VAL A 150 8.53 -11.70 -5.37
CA VAL A 150 7.58 -10.71 -4.87
C VAL A 150 8.29 -9.36 -4.78
N THR A 151 7.71 -8.32 -5.37
CA THR A 151 8.28 -6.96 -5.35
C THR A 151 7.93 -6.25 -4.04
N VAL A 152 8.90 -5.56 -3.47
CA VAL A 152 8.71 -4.69 -2.30
C VAL A 152 8.47 -3.26 -2.78
N LEU A 153 7.32 -2.70 -2.48
CA LEU A 153 6.96 -1.34 -2.88
C LEU A 153 7.11 -0.40 -1.71
N VAL A 154 7.85 0.68 -1.94
CA VAL A 154 7.95 1.79 -0.98
C VAL A 154 6.89 2.82 -1.32
N GLU A 155 6.18 3.28 -0.31
CA GLU A 155 5.11 4.27 -0.41
C GLU A 155 5.52 5.56 0.27
N PRO A 156 5.93 6.60 -0.48
CA PRO A 156 6.19 7.91 0.10
C PRO A 156 4.96 8.45 0.83
N GLU A 157 5.16 8.95 2.06
CA GLU A 157 4.05 9.47 2.88
C GLU A 157 4.43 10.80 3.54
N PRO A 158 3.49 11.78 3.57
CA PRO A 158 3.70 13.06 4.25
C PRO A 158 4.11 12.88 5.71
N GLY A 159 5.21 13.55 6.10
CA GLY A 159 5.74 13.49 7.48
C GLY A 159 6.66 12.31 7.78
N LEU A 160 6.85 11.37 6.83
CA LEU A 160 7.78 10.27 6.99
C LEU A 160 9.16 10.56 6.34
N LEU A 161 10.01 9.55 6.29
CA LEU A 161 11.40 9.70 5.83
C LEU A 161 11.53 10.07 4.35
N ILE A 162 10.61 9.57 3.53
CA ILE A 162 10.47 9.88 2.10
C ILE A 162 9.03 10.35 1.87
N GLU A 163 8.87 11.61 1.43
CA GLU A 163 7.56 12.26 1.34
C GLU A 163 7.16 12.62 -0.09
N ASN A 164 8.14 12.79 -0.99
CA ASN A 164 7.92 13.36 -2.31
C ASN A 164 8.68 12.59 -3.40
N SER A 165 8.38 12.94 -4.66
CA SER A 165 8.91 12.26 -5.82
C SER A 165 10.43 12.39 -5.98
N GLU A 166 11.03 13.52 -5.58
CA GLU A 166 12.48 13.74 -5.67
C GLU A 166 13.23 12.86 -4.66
N GLN A 167 12.76 12.85 -3.41
CA GLN A 167 13.32 11.99 -2.36
C GLN A 167 13.19 10.52 -2.71
N PHE A 168 12.06 10.11 -3.31
CA PHE A 168 11.89 8.73 -3.79
C PHE A 168 12.90 8.37 -4.88
N VAL A 169 13.11 9.24 -5.87
CA VAL A 169 14.11 9.02 -6.92
C VAL A 169 15.52 8.93 -6.33
N ASP A 170 15.83 9.75 -5.34
CA ASP A 170 17.13 9.70 -4.67
C ASP A 170 17.35 8.41 -3.89
N PHE A 171 16.29 7.88 -3.30
CA PHE A 171 16.33 6.60 -2.59
C PHE A 171 16.44 5.40 -3.54
N ILE A 172 15.53 5.31 -4.53
CA ILE A 172 15.39 4.11 -5.36
C ILE A 172 16.63 3.83 -6.24
N LYS A 173 17.37 4.87 -6.63
CA LYS A 173 18.59 4.73 -7.43
C LYS A 173 19.74 3.99 -6.72
N ASN A 174 19.63 3.77 -5.40
CA ASN A 174 20.62 3.03 -4.63
C ASN A 174 20.44 1.50 -4.73
N PHE A 175 19.44 1.04 -5.47
CA PHE A 175 19.14 -0.38 -5.66
C PHE A 175 19.28 -0.79 -7.13
N GLU A 176 19.98 -1.91 -7.37
CA GLU A 176 20.23 -2.47 -8.70
C GLU A 176 19.31 -3.70 -8.97
N THR A 177 18.04 -3.61 -8.60
CA THR A 177 17.06 -4.70 -8.76
C THR A 177 15.70 -4.16 -9.13
N GLU A 178 14.93 -4.94 -9.90
CA GLU A 178 13.53 -4.65 -10.23
C GLU A 178 12.54 -5.13 -9.15
N LEU A 179 13.03 -5.76 -8.08
CA LEU A 179 12.21 -6.25 -6.96
C LEU A 179 11.96 -5.20 -5.87
N ILE A 180 12.26 -3.94 -6.18
CA ILE A 180 11.86 -2.78 -5.37
C ILE A 180 11.24 -1.74 -6.30
N GLY A 181 10.11 -1.17 -5.89
CA GLY A 181 9.37 -0.21 -6.72
C GLY A 181 8.56 0.77 -5.89
N LEU A 182 7.63 1.41 -6.53
CA LEU A 182 6.75 2.43 -5.96
C LEU A 182 5.33 1.87 -5.78
N ASN A 183 4.80 1.97 -4.57
CA ASN A 183 3.37 2.13 -4.36
C ASN A 183 3.07 3.62 -4.49
N LEU A 184 2.40 4.00 -5.56
CA LEU A 184 2.08 5.40 -5.81
C LEU A 184 0.75 5.73 -5.15
N ASP A 185 0.80 6.41 -4.00
CA ASP A 185 -0.37 7.00 -3.37
C ASP A 185 -0.61 8.40 -3.94
N ILE A 186 -1.74 8.58 -4.62
CA ILE A 186 -2.08 9.84 -5.31
C ILE A 186 -2.29 10.98 -4.33
N GLY A 187 -2.93 10.72 -3.19
CA GLY A 187 -3.21 11.70 -2.17
C GLY A 187 -1.96 12.14 -1.42
N HIS A 188 -1.01 11.23 -1.17
CA HIS A 188 0.23 11.58 -0.49
C HIS A 188 1.03 12.63 -1.28
N PHE A 189 1.18 12.44 -2.60
CA PHE A 189 1.86 13.43 -3.44
C PHE A 189 1.08 14.74 -3.52
N PHE A 190 -0.27 14.69 -3.56
CA PHE A 190 -1.09 15.89 -3.50
C PHE A 190 -0.89 16.64 -2.17
N CYS A 191 -0.82 15.94 -1.04
CA CYS A 191 -0.60 16.54 0.28
C CYS A 191 0.70 17.34 0.37
N VAL A 192 1.79 16.85 -0.24
CA VAL A 192 3.09 17.54 -0.23
C VAL A 192 3.23 18.60 -1.33
N GLY A 193 2.16 18.89 -2.07
CA GLY A 193 2.12 19.98 -3.04
C GLY A 193 2.49 19.60 -4.46
N GLU A 194 2.74 18.32 -4.74
CA GLU A 194 2.98 17.84 -6.09
C GLU A 194 1.67 17.60 -6.84
N ASP A 195 1.70 17.71 -8.17
CA ASP A 195 0.60 17.33 -9.06
C ASP A 195 0.69 15.82 -9.35
N PRO A 196 -0.29 15.01 -8.93
CA PRO A 196 -0.25 13.56 -9.15
C PRO A 196 -0.05 13.16 -10.61
N SER A 197 -0.63 13.88 -11.57
CA SER A 197 -0.49 13.57 -12.99
C SER A 197 0.98 13.73 -13.45
N GLN A 198 1.66 14.77 -12.99
CA GLN A 198 3.08 14.98 -13.29
C GLN A 198 3.96 13.95 -12.60
N VAL A 199 3.65 13.59 -11.35
CA VAL A 199 4.36 12.55 -10.60
C VAL A 199 4.25 11.19 -11.29
N ILE A 200 3.05 10.81 -11.79
CA ILE A 200 2.83 9.59 -12.55
C ILE A 200 3.77 9.51 -13.75
N HIS A 201 3.86 10.56 -14.55
CA HIS A 201 4.79 10.58 -15.70
C HIS A 201 6.25 10.53 -15.26
N LYS A 202 6.62 11.29 -14.23
CA LYS A 202 7.99 11.35 -13.70
C LYS A 202 8.49 10.00 -13.17
N LEU A 203 7.61 9.27 -12.47
CA LEU A 203 7.94 8.02 -11.78
C LEU A 203 7.48 6.76 -12.52
N SER A 204 7.01 6.89 -13.77
CA SER A 204 6.33 5.82 -14.55
C SER A 204 7.02 4.47 -14.51
N LYS A 205 8.36 4.44 -14.59
CA LYS A 205 9.13 3.18 -14.62
C LYS A 205 9.21 2.44 -13.26
N TYR A 206 8.78 3.09 -12.17
CA TYR A 206 8.85 2.52 -10.83
C TYR A 206 7.48 2.11 -10.27
N ILE A 207 6.38 2.54 -10.93
CA ILE A 207 5.02 2.31 -10.43
C ILE A 207 4.62 0.85 -10.67
N HIS A 208 4.41 0.11 -9.59
CA HIS A 208 3.91 -1.27 -9.63
C HIS A 208 2.52 -1.42 -9.01
N HIS A 209 2.11 -0.46 -8.18
CA HIS A 209 0.80 -0.40 -7.54
C HIS A 209 0.40 1.06 -7.30
N VAL A 210 -0.90 1.31 -7.21
CA VAL A 210 -1.44 2.67 -7.03
C VAL A 210 -2.49 2.64 -5.93
N HIS A 211 -2.38 3.55 -4.96
CA HIS A 211 -3.46 3.92 -4.04
C HIS A 211 -4.23 5.11 -4.59
N LEU A 212 -5.55 5.05 -4.44
CA LEU A 212 -6.50 6.03 -4.92
C LEU A 212 -7.49 6.41 -3.82
N GLU A 213 -7.48 7.66 -3.45
CA GLU A 213 -8.41 8.34 -2.56
C GLU A 213 -8.59 9.77 -3.04
N ASP A 214 -9.36 10.55 -2.31
CA ASP A 214 -9.43 11.98 -2.51
C ASP A 214 -8.93 12.72 -1.26
N ILE A 215 -8.45 13.94 -1.42
CA ILE A 215 -7.90 14.76 -0.35
C ILE A 215 -8.54 16.15 -0.43
N SER A 216 -8.82 16.75 0.74
CA SER A 216 -9.38 18.09 0.83
C SER A 216 -8.45 19.16 0.24
N ALA A 217 -9.00 20.30 -0.17
CA ALA A 217 -8.27 21.39 -0.80
C ALA A 217 -7.18 22.01 0.10
N ASP A 218 -7.28 21.85 1.42
CA ASP A 218 -6.27 22.29 2.38
C ASP A 218 -5.09 21.29 2.52
N ARG A 219 -5.10 20.23 1.72
CA ARG A 219 -4.04 19.22 1.60
C ARG A 219 -3.70 18.48 2.91
N ARG A 220 -4.65 18.37 3.82
CA ARG A 220 -4.46 17.55 5.01
C ARG A 220 -4.49 16.08 4.63
N HIS A 221 -3.53 15.34 5.14
CA HIS A 221 -3.47 13.90 4.97
C HIS A 221 -4.64 13.23 5.72
N ASN A 222 -5.76 13.12 5.03
CA ASN A 222 -6.97 12.43 5.47
C ASN A 222 -7.76 11.98 4.24
N HIS A 223 -7.83 10.69 4.03
CA HIS A 223 -8.45 10.09 2.85
C HIS A 223 -9.96 10.33 2.84
N LEU A 224 -10.45 10.90 1.75
CA LEU A 224 -11.86 11.14 1.47
C LEU A 224 -12.35 10.18 0.38
N ILE A 225 -13.66 9.93 0.37
CA ILE A 225 -14.32 9.21 -0.72
C ILE A 225 -14.09 9.97 -2.03
N LEU A 226 -13.86 9.21 -3.10
CA LEU A 226 -13.58 9.75 -4.43
C LEU A 226 -14.65 10.76 -4.88
N GLY A 227 -14.22 11.96 -5.26
CA GLY A 227 -15.06 13.08 -5.65
C GLY A 227 -15.52 13.99 -4.50
N GLU A 228 -15.10 13.73 -3.27
CA GLU A 228 -15.39 14.59 -2.11
C GLU A 228 -14.26 15.56 -1.77
N GLY A 229 -13.12 15.47 -2.45
CA GLY A 229 -11.94 16.30 -2.25
C GLY A 229 -11.64 17.24 -3.43
N ALA A 230 -10.35 17.48 -3.66
CA ALA A 230 -9.85 18.45 -4.62
C ALA A 230 -8.85 17.86 -5.64
N ILE A 231 -8.60 16.54 -5.61
CA ILE A 231 -7.71 15.89 -6.57
C ILE A 231 -8.42 15.77 -7.93
N ASP A 232 -7.75 16.15 -9.02
CA ASP A 232 -8.22 15.80 -10.37
C ASP A 232 -7.94 14.32 -10.66
N ILE A 233 -8.79 13.45 -10.06
CA ILE A 233 -8.71 11.99 -10.21
C ILE A 233 -8.78 11.59 -11.68
N GLY A 234 -9.61 12.27 -12.47
CA GLY A 234 -9.75 11.99 -13.90
C GLY A 234 -8.44 12.22 -14.65
N SER A 235 -7.69 13.28 -14.32
CA SER A 235 -6.38 13.55 -14.91
C SER A 235 -5.35 12.50 -14.48
N ALA A 236 -5.32 12.12 -13.20
CA ALA A 236 -4.42 11.07 -12.70
C ALA A 236 -4.66 9.72 -13.40
N LEU A 237 -5.92 9.31 -13.57
CA LEU A 237 -6.25 8.05 -14.27
C LEU A 237 -5.89 8.11 -15.76
N ARG A 238 -6.06 9.25 -16.43
CA ARG A 238 -5.56 9.45 -17.80
C ARG A 238 -4.05 9.30 -17.87
N SER A 239 -3.32 9.92 -16.96
CA SER A 239 -1.85 9.83 -16.89
C SER A 239 -1.37 8.39 -16.69
N LEU A 240 -2.04 7.60 -15.85
CA LEU A 240 -1.74 6.17 -15.70
C LEU A 240 -1.96 5.41 -17.02
N LYS A 241 -3.04 5.71 -17.75
CA LYS A 241 -3.30 5.13 -19.07
C LYS A 241 -2.24 5.54 -20.10
N ASP A 242 -1.83 6.80 -20.10
CA ASP A 242 -0.84 7.35 -21.04
C ASP A 242 0.54 6.72 -20.88
N ILE A 243 0.93 6.35 -19.64
CA ILE A 243 2.18 5.61 -19.38
C ILE A 243 2.04 4.09 -19.62
N GLY A 244 0.87 3.60 -20.02
CA GLY A 244 0.61 2.18 -20.24
C GLY A 244 0.51 1.33 -18.97
N TYR A 245 0.16 1.94 -17.82
CA TYR A 245 -0.04 1.19 -16.58
C TYR A 245 -1.22 0.23 -16.72
N ASP A 246 -1.01 -1.05 -16.46
CA ASP A 246 -2.01 -2.12 -16.58
C ASP A 246 -2.29 -2.85 -15.25
N GLY A 247 -1.67 -2.40 -14.16
CA GLY A 247 -1.84 -2.96 -12.82
C GLY A 247 -3.15 -2.58 -12.14
N PHE A 248 -3.22 -2.87 -10.83
CA PHE A 248 -4.35 -2.51 -9.99
C PHE A 248 -4.26 -1.08 -9.47
N ILE A 249 -5.43 -0.42 -9.42
CA ILE A 249 -5.65 0.82 -8.71
C ILE A 249 -6.51 0.50 -7.49
N THR A 250 -5.93 0.57 -6.32
CA THR A 250 -6.58 0.20 -5.07
C THR A 250 -7.13 1.43 -4.36
N VAL A 251 -8.44 1.48 -4.19
CA VAL A 251 -9.08 2.51 -3.35
C VAL A 251 -8.71 2.27 -1.90
N GLU A 252 -8.13 3.29 -1.24
CA GLU A 252 -7.70 3.22 0.15
C GLU A 252 -8.44 4.27 1.01
N LEU A 253 -9.38 3.80 1.84
CA LEU A 253 -10.27 4.64 2.64
C LEU A 253 -10.25 4.22 4.13
N TYR A 254 -9.05 4.12 4.72
CA TYR A 254 -8.86 3.69 6.12
C TYR A 254 -9.65 4.51 7.17
N PRO A 255 -10.03 5.79 6.95
CA PRO A 255 -10.82 6.52 7.95
C PRO A 255 -12.27 6.02 8.09
N TYR A 256 -12.78 5.26 7.11
CA TYR A 256 -14.20 4.87 7.05
C TYR A 256 -14.51 3.53 7.73
N GLN A 257 -13.81 3.18 8.81
CA GLN A 257 -13.97 1.90 9.52
C GLN A 257 -15.37 1.70 10.14
N ASP A 258 -16.13 2.78 10.36
CA ASP A 258 -17.49 2.71 10.85
C ASP A 258 -18.53 2.46 9.76
N CYS A 259 -18.19 2.75 8.50
CA CYS A 259 -19.08 2.59 7.33
C CYS A 259 -18.33 2.15 6.06
N PRO A 260 -17.47 1.10 6.11
CA PRO A 260 -16.59 0.75 4.99
C PRO A 260 -17.37 0.31 3.74
N VAL A 261 -18.49 -0.38 3.92
CA VAL A 261 -19.36 -0.80 2.81
C VAL A 261 -19.96 0.40 2.06
N TYR A 262 -20.34 1.44 2.80
CA TYR A 262 -20.82 2.69 2.20
C TYR A 262 -19.70 3.35 1.39
N ALA A 263 -18.52 3.51 1.99
CA ALA A 263 -17.36 4.13 1.33
C ALA A 263 -16.96 3.37 0.06
N ALA A 264 -16.88 2.04 0.12
CA ALA A 264 -16.56 1.20 -1.02
C ALA A 264 -17.59 1.32 -2.16
N LYS A 265 -18.91 1.39 -1.83
CA LYS A 265 -19.97 1.59 -2.81
C LYS A 265 -19.91 2.97 -3.46
N GLN A 266 -19.66 4.04 -2.68
CA GLN A 266 -19.56 5.39 -3.23
C GLN A 266 -18.34 5.53 -4.14
N ALA A 267 -17.18 5.00 -3.73
CA ALA A 267 -15.98 4.99 -4.55
C ALA A 267 -16.21 4.25 -5.89
N MET A 268 -16.81 3.05 -5.86
CA MET A 268 -17.14 2.30 -7.07
C MET A 268 -18.15 3.06 -7.96
N LYS A 269 -19.13 3.73 -7.36
CA LYS A 269 -20.08 4.57 -8.11
C LYS A 269 -19.38 5.72 -8.82
N PHE A 270 -18.45 6.39 -8.14
CA PHE A 270 -17.63 7.45 -8.74
C PHE A 270 -16.80 6.90 -9.89
N ILE A 271 -16.07 5.80 -9.69
CA ILE A 271 -15.26 5.15 -10.73
C ILE A 271 -16.10 4.86 -11.97
N LYS A 272 -17.30 4.27 -11.80
CA LYS A 272 -18.22 3.97 -12.91
C LYS A 272 -18.82 5.21 -13.58
N SER A 273 -18.76 6.37 -12.95
CA SER A 273 -19.22 7.63 -13.55
C SER A 273 -18.15 8.28 -14.44
N LEU A 274 -16.92 7.82 -14.38
CA LEU A 274 -15.85 8.31 -15.23
C LEU A 274 -15.92 7.63 -16.60
N ASP A 275 -15.93 8.42 -17.67
CA ASP A 275 -16.06 7.94 -19.08
C ASP A 275 -14.83 7.13 -19.57
N TYR A 276 -13.93 6.68 -18.67
CA TYR A 276 -12.65 6.04 -19.00
C TYR A 276 -12.56 4.57 -18.58
N VAL A 277 -13.58 4.04 -17.93
CA VAL A 277 -13.61 2.67 -17.40
C VAL A 277 -14.27 1.72 -18.35
#